data_1519629fc733c1668fbe0dafab602e2a
#
_entry.id   1519629fc733c1668fbe0dafab602e2a
#
_cell.length_a   1.000
_cell.length_b   1.000
_cell.length_c   1.000
_cell.angle_alpha   90.00
_cell.angle_beta   90.00
_cell.angle_gamma   90.00
#
_symmetry.space_group_name_H-M   'P 1'
#
loop_
_entity.id
_entity.type
_entity.pdbx_description
1 polymer ?
#
loop_
_entity_poly.entity_id
_entity_poly.type
_entity_poly.pdbx_seq_one_letter_code
_entity_poly.pdbx_strand_id
1 'polypeptide(L)'
;MKINILDTTLRDGEQTPGVSLTSNEKLRIARALDEIGVNIIEAGSAITSEGEKLAIRQITSQGLDAEIASFARSIRSDIDVCLDCGVDTVNLVVPTSDIHIDYKLKSSRAKVQEEMVKNIEYAKDHGLIVELSAEDATRTDLDFLIETFKLALDAKADRLCPCDTVGVLTP
;
A
#
# COMPACT_ATOMS: atom_id res chain seq x y z
N MET A 1 -22.70 -2.25 -10.06
CA MET A 1 -21.45 -2.40 -9.32
C MET A 1 -20.59 -1.18 -9.65
N LYS A 2 -20.10 -0.42 -8.69
CA LYS A 2 -19.17 0.69 -8.94
C LYS A 2 -17.75 0.13 -8.92
N ILE A 3 -16.97 0.39 -9.96
CA ILE A 3 -15.55 0.02 -10.04
C ILE A 3 -14.75 1.28 -9.77
N ASN A 4 -13.77 1.19 -8.89
CA ASN A 4 -12.78 2.24 -8.67
C ASN A 4 -11.47 1.82 -9.34
N ILE A 5 -10.74 2.81 -9.85
CA ILE A 5 -9.42 2.62 -10.46
C ILE A 5 -8.38 3.16 -9.49
N LEU A 6 -7.39 2.32 -9.16
CA LEU A 6 -6.19 2.71 -8.45
C LEU A 6 -5.05 2.82 -9.45
N ASP A 7 -4.37 3.96 -9.48
CA ASP A 7 -3.17 4.20 -10.29
C ASP A 7 -1.91 4.14 -9.42
N THR A 8 -0.92 3.40 -9.87
CA THR A 8 0.37 3.21 -9.16
C THR A 8 1.57 3.79 -9.92
N THR A 9 1.33 4.69 -10.89
CA THR A 9 2.39 5.32 -11.69
C THR A 9 3.44 5.98 -10.81
N LEU A 10 3.02 6.66 -9.75
CA LEU A 10 3.91 7.40 -8.85
C LEU A 10 4.62 6.52 -7.80
N ARG A 11 4.27 5.25 -7.71
CA ARG A 11 4.92 4.29 -6.80
C ARG A 11 5.57 3.16 -7.59
N ASP A 12 4.78 2.25 -8.18
CA ASP A 12 5.30 1.10 -8.91
C ASP A 12 5.93 1.51 -10.24
N GLY A 13 5.30 2.45 -10.95
CA GLY A 13 5.83 2.99 -12.19
C GLY A 13 7.19 3.68 -12.02
N GLU A 14 7.43 4.36 -10.90
CA GLU A 14 8.72 4.99 -10.59
C GLU A 14 9.83 3.98 -10.28
N GLN A 15 9.50 2.75 -9.93
CA GLN A 15 10.49 1.67 -9.74
C GLN A 15 11.08 1.17 -11.06
N THR A 16 10.58 1.63 -12.20
CA THR A 16 11.13 1.30 -13.52
C THR A 16 12.56 1.82 -13.65
N PRO A 17 13.54 0.98 -14.07
CA PRO A 17 14.91 1.41 -14.23
C PRO A 17 15.03 2.66 -15.13
N GLY A 18 15.72 3.68 -14.65
CA GLY A 18 15.92 4.94 -15.37
C GLY A 18 14.83 6.00 -15.15
N VAL A 19 13.78 5.69 -14.40
CA VAL A 19 12.78 6.67 -13.97
C VAL A 19 13.20 7.25 -12.61
N SER A 20 13.16 8.58 -12.52
CA SER A 20 13.35 9.32 -11.27
C SER A 20 12.59 10.63 -11.40
N LEU A 21 11.57 10.81 -10.58
CA LEU A 21 10.67 11.95 -10.64
C LEU A 21 11.01 12.96 -9.53
N THR A 22 11.02 14.23 -9.89
CA THR A 22 11.05 15.31 -8.91
C THR A 22 9.67 15.47 -8.25
N SER A 23 9.61 16.09 -7.06
CA SER A 23 8.34 16.36 -6.39
C SER A 23 7.35 17.15 -7.26
N ASN A 24 7.85 18.07 -8.09
CA ASN A 24 7.01 18.85 -9.01
C ASN A 24 6.46 17.99 -10.17
N GLU A 25 7.23 17.05 -10.67
CA GLU A 25 6.77 16.10 -11.70
C GLU A 25 5.73 15.16 -11.14
N LYS A 26 5.94 14.60 -9.93
CA LYS A 26 4.94 13.81 -9.23
C LYS A 26 3.63 14.56 -9.03
N LEU A 27 3.71 15.82 -8.59
CA LEU A 27 2.53 16.66 -8.41
C LEU A 27 1.77 16.90 -9.73
N ARG A 28 2.49 17.13 -10.84
CA ARG A 28 1.86 17.32 -12.16
C ARG A 28 1.16 16.05 -12.63
N ILE A 29 1.78 14.89 -12.42
CA ILE A 29 1.18 13.59 -12.75
C ILE A 29 -0.07 13.34 -11.88
N ALA A 30 0.03 13.57 -10.56
CA ALA A 30 -1.11 13.39 -9.65
C ALA A 30 -2.32 14.25 -10.08
N ARG A 31 -2.11 15.52 -10.43
CA ARG A 31 -3.18 16.39 -10.95
C ARG A 31 -3.78 15.88 -12.27
N ALA A 32 -2.94 15.41 -13.19
CA ALA A 32 -3.43 14.86 -14.45
C ALA A 32 -4.26 13.58 -14.25
N LEU A 33 -3.86 12.73 -13.30
CA LEU A 33 -4.61 11.53 -12.92
C LEU A 33 -5.97 11.89 -12.29
N ASP A 34 -5.99 12.90 -11.43
CA ASP A 34 -7.21 13.43 -10.82
C ASP A 34 -8.16 14.03 -11.87
N GLU A 35 -7.63 14.84 -12.79
CA GLU A 35 -8.40 15.47 -13.88
C GLU A 35 -9.08 14.43 -14.80
N ILE A 36 -8.48 13.27 -15.03
CA ILE A 36 -9.09 12.19 -15.82
C ILE A 36 -9.99 11.27 -15.00
N GLY A 37 -10.16 11.54 -13.70
CA GLY A 37 -11.11 10.85 -12.83
C GLY A 37 -10.61 9.52 -12.25
N VAL A 38 -9.29 9.34 -12.08
CA VAL A 38 -8.75 8.23 -11.29
C VAL A 38 -9.24 8.36 -9.86
N ASN A 39 -9.67 7.25 -9.27
CA ASN A 39 -10.32 7.26 -7.95
C ASN A 39 -9.30 7.24 -6.80
N ILE A 40 -8.18 6.54 -6.99
CA ILE A 40 -7.15 6.34 -5.97
C ILE A 40 -5.78 6.51 -6.62
N ILE A 41 -4.91 7.33 -6.06
CA ILE A 41 -3.54 7.55 -6.54
C ILE A 41 -2.57 7.06 -5.46
N GLU A 42 -1.81 5.99 -5.73
CA GLU A 42 -0.71 5.59 -4.88
C GLU A 42 0.49 6.50 -5.15
N ALA A 43 0.65 7.52 -4.31
CA ALA A 43 1.55 8.65 -4.55
C ALA A 43 3.04 8.33 -4.32
N GLY A 44 3.33 7.19 -3.68
CA GLY A 44 4.69 6.74 -3.41
C GLY A 44 4.80 5.94 -2.12
N SER A 45 6.02 5.86 -1.56
CA SER A 45 6.29 5.23 -0.27
C SER A 45 6.98 6.23 0.65
N ALA A 46 6.22 6.82 1.56
CA ALA A 46 6.63 7.93 2.42
C ALA A 46 7.89 7.63 3.26
N ILE A 47 8.13 6.37 3.60
CA ILE A 47 9.29 5.96 4.41
C ILE A 47 10.62 5.96 3.64
N THR A 48 10.59 6.00 2.32
CA THR A 48 11.77 5.78 1.48
C THR A 48 12.79 6.91 1.61
N SER A 49 12.36 8.18 1.64
CA SER A 49 13.24 9.35 1.75
C SER A 49 12.48 10.61 2.18
N GLU A 50 13.22 11.62 2.64
CA GLU A 50 12.63 12.94 2.91
C GLU A 50 12.07 13.61 1.65
N GLY A 51 12.69 13.38 0.49
CA GLY A 51 12.17 13.87 -0.80
C GLY A 51 10.82 13.26 -1.14
N GLU A 52 10.64 11.98 -0.86
CA GLU A 52 9.38 11.27 -1.06
C GLU A 52 8.28 11.77 -0.11
N LYS A 53 8.60 11.98 1.17
CA LYS A 53 7.68 12.61 2.12
C LYS A 53 7.21 13.98 1.64
N LEU A 54 8.14 14.81 1.17
CA LEU A 54 7.82 16.15 0.65
C LEU A 54 6.91 16.07 -0.57
N ALA A 55 7.17 15.15 -1.50
CA ALA A 55 6.34 14.95 -2.68
C ALA A 55 4.91 14.52 -2.31
N ILE A 56 4.77 13.54 -1.42
CA ILE A 56 3.47 13.06 -0.95
C ILE A 56 2.71 14.18 -0.23
N ARG A 57 3.35 14.92 0.69
CA ARG A 57 2.74 16.08 1.37
C ARG A 57 2.30 17.17 0.40
N GLN A 58 3.05 17.41 -0.67
CA GLN A 58 2.63 18.35 -1.72
C GLN A 58 1.37 17.88 -2.43
N ILE A 59 1.26 16.58 -2.71
CA ILE A 59 0.08 16.00 -3.37
C ILE A 59 -1.13 16.05 -2.43
N THR A 60 -1.01 15.59 -1.19
CA THR A 60 -2.12 15.58 -0.22
C THR A 60 -2.64 16.98 0.09
N SER A 61 -1.80 18.01 0.02
CA SER A 61 -2.19 19.41 0.27
C SER A 61 -2.97 20.06 -0.89
N GLN A 62 -3.16 19.38 -2.02
CA GLN A 62 -3.82 19.98 -3.19
C GLN A 62 -5.35 19.96 -3.12
N GLY A 63 -5.94 19.13 -2.27
CA GLY A 63 -7.40 18.95 -2.23
C GLY A 63 -7.92 18.32 -3.52
N LEU A 64 -7.21 17.28 -4.02
CA LEU A 64 -7.65 16.48 -5.15
C LEU A 64 -8.93 15.71 -4.81
N ASP A 65 -9.73 15.37 -5.82
CA ASP A 65 -10.91 14.53 -5.65
C ASP A 65 -10.52 13.04 -5.48
N ALA A 66 -9.37 12.64 -6.00
CA ALA A 66 -8.82 11.30 -5.85
C ALA A 66 -8.35 11.05 -4.40
N GLU A 67 -8.63 9.85 -3.88
CA GLU A 67 -8.06 9.34 -2.63
C GLU A 67 -6.54 9.17 -2.78
N ILE A 68 -5.76 9.72 -1.86
CA ILE A 68 -4.30 9.62 -1.90
C ILE A 68 -3.83 8.50 -0.98
N ALA A 69 -3.17 7.51 -1.57
CA ALA A 69 -2.61 6.36 -0.88
C ALA A 69 -1.07 6.43 -0.81
N SER A 70 -0.50 5.86 0.25
CA SER A 70 0.93 5.62 0.35
C SER A 70 1.21 4.16 0.67
N PHE A 71 2.18 3.58 -0.04
CA PHE A 71 2.72 2.26 0.25
C PHE A 71 3.49 2.27 1.57
N ALA A 72 3.27 1.26 2.42
CA ALA A 72 3.95 1.07 3.68
C ALA A 72 4.17 -0.41 3.99
N ARG A 73 5.27 -0.75 4.63
CA ARG A 73 5.40 -2.04 5.28
C ARG A 73 4.43 -2.08 6.47
N SER A 74 3.98 -3.27 6.83
CA SER A 74 3.16 -3.44 8.04
C SER A 74 4.00 -3.26 9.31
N ILE A 75 4.47 -2.04 9.54
CA ILE A 75 5.29 -1.61 10.67
C ILE A 75 4.79 -0.25 11.14
N ARG A 76 4.61 -0.08 12.45
CA ARG A 76 4.05 1.16 13.03
C ARG A 76 4.75 2.43 12.56
N SER A 77 6.10 2.44 12.54
CA SER A 77 6.86 3.61 12.10
C SER A 77 6.56 4.04 10.66
N ASP A 78 6.23 3.11 9.77
CA ASP A 78 5.89 3.42 8.39
C ASP A 78 4.48 4.04 8.33
N ILE A 79 3.56 3.55 9.16
CA ILE A 79 2.19 4.11 9.29
C ILE A 79 2.26 5.53 9.85
N ASP A 80 3.08 5.77 10.87
CA ASP A 80 3.28 7.11 11.46
C ASP A 80 3.75 8.12 10.40
N VAL A 81 4.67 7.71 9.52
CA VAL A 81 5.14 8.57 8.42
C VAL A 81 4.03 8.83 7.39
N CYS A 82 3.17 7.85 7.11
CA CYS A 82 2.00 8.05 6.25
C CYS A 82 1.01 9.06 6.87
N LEU A 83 0.74 8.93 8.17
CA LEU A 83 -0.07 9.90 8.93
C LEU A 83 0.50 11.31 8.86
N ASP A 84 1.80 11.45 9.07
CA ASP A 84 2.52 12.72 8.97
C ASP A 84 2.45 13.35 7.57
N CYS A 85 2.29 12.54 6.54
CA CYS A 85 2.12 13.01 5.17
C CYS A 85 0.68 13.40 4.82
N GLY A 86 -0.30 13.10 5.70
CA GLY A 86 -1.70 13.44 5.50
C GLY A 86 -2.37 12.65 4.39
N VAL A 87 -1.97 11.39 4.18
CA VAL A 87 -2.63 10.52 3.20
C VAL A 87 -3.99 10.05 3.70
N ASP A 88 -4.90 9.74 2.78
CA ASP A 88 -6.21 9.17 3.11
C ASP A 88 -6.09 7.67 3.40
N THR A 89 -5.23 6.99 2.66
CA THR A 89 -5.07 5.54 2.68
C THR A 89 -3.63 5.13 2.92
N VAL A 90 -3.46 4.11 3.75
CA VAL A 90 -2.22 3.34 3.81
C VAL A 90 -2.41 1.98 3.13
N ASN A 91 -1.55 1.67 2.16
CA ASN A 91 -1.43 0.35 1.58
C ASN A 91 -0.40 -0.44 2.37
N LEU A 92 -0.88 -1.30 3.30
CA LEU A 92 -0.04 -2.14 4.15
C LEU A 92 0.36 -3.41 3.40
N VAL A 93 1.63 -3.54 3.10
CA VAL A 93 2.18 -4.71 2.40
C VAL A 93 2.67 -5.74 3.40
N VAL A 94 2.10 -6.95 3.28
CA VAL A 94 2.39 -8.10 4.14
C VAL A 94 2.81 -9.29 3.29
N PRO A 95 4.06 -9.77 3.41
CA PRO A 95 4.47 -11.01 2.76
C PRO A 95 3.67 -12.21 3.28
N THR A 96 3.11 -12.99 2.36
CA THR A 96 2.28 -14.15 2.73
C THR A 96 2.85 -15.50 2.28
N SER A 97 3.76 -15.54 1.31
CA SER A 97 4.40 -16.80 0.92
C SER A 97 5.44 -17.27 1.95
N ASP A 98 5.57 -18.58 2.12
CA ASP A 98 6.56 -19.16 3.03
C ASP A 98 7.99 -18.72 2.69
N ILE A 99 8.31 -18.61 1.40
CA ILE A 99 9.62 -18.09 0.96
C ILE A 99 9.89 -16.71 1.54
N HIS A 100 8.93 -15.80 1.49
CA HIS A 100 9.12 -14.45 2.02
C HIS A 100 9.09 -14.44 3.55
N ILE A 101 8.23 -15.25 4.18
CA ILE A 101 8.16 -15.35 5.64
C ILE A 101 9.47 -15.89 6.21
N ASP A 102 10.00 -16.98 5.66
CA ASP A 102 11.19 -17.64 6.17
C ASP A 102 12.49 -16.89 5.86
N TYR A 103 12.67 -16.44 4.63
CA TYR A 103 13.95 -15.88 4.17
C TYR A 103 14.02 -14.36 4.23
N LYS A 104 12.92 -13.64 3.96
CA LYS A 104 12.87 -12.17 4.00
C LYS A 104 12.59 -11.66 5.41
N LEU A 105 11.54 -12.20 6.07
CA LEU A 105 11.13 -11.75 7.39
C LEU A 105 11.80 -12.52 8.53
N LYS A 106 12.28 -13.74 8.29
CA LYS A 106 12.82 -14.69 9.30
C LYS A 106 11.83 -14.83 10.46
N SER A 107 10.58 -15.09 10.14
CA SER A 107 9.44 -15.08 11.05
C SER A 107 8.60 -16.35 10.90
N SER A 108 7.39 -16.35 11.42
CA SER A 108 6.41 -17.41 11.26
C SER A 108 5.08 -16.84 10.76
N ARG A 109 4.26 -17.68 10.12
CA ARG A 109 2.91 -17.32 9.65
C ARG A 109 2.10 -16.65 10.76
N ALA A 110 2.06 -17.25 11.96
CA ALA A 110 1.31 -16.74 13.10
C ALA A 110 1.78 -15.35 13.54
N LYS A 111 3.10 -15.13 13.59
CA LYS A 111 3.66 -13.83 13.98
C LYS A 111 3.38 -12.75 12.93
N VAL A 112 3.45 -13.10 11.65
CA VAL A 112 3.11 -12.18 10.55
C VAL A 112 1.65 -11.75 10.64
N GLN A 113 0.72 -12.69 10.89
CA GLN A 113 -0.69 -12.39 11.08
C GLN A 113 -0.95 -11.51 12.31
N GLU A 114 -0.32 -11.83 13.45
CA GLU A 114 -0.43 -11.05 14.69
C GLU A 114 0.01 -9.59 14.49
N GLU A 115 1.17 -9.37 13.89
CA GLU A 115 1.69 -8.03 13.63
C GLU A 115 0.83 -7.29 12.58
N MET A 116 0.35 -7.98 11.56
CA MET A 116 -0.58 -7.41 10.57
C MET A 116 -1.84 -6.88 11.24
N VAL A 117 -2.50 -7.69 12.08
CA VAL A 117 -3.72 -7.29 12.79
C VAL A 117 -3.47 -6.04 13.64
N LYS A 118 -2.41 -6.03 14.46
CA LYS A 118 -2.05 -4.87 15.30
C LYS A 118 -1.85 -3.60 14.49
N ASN A 119 -1.22 -3.71 13.32
CA ASN A 119 -0.91 -2.55 12.48
C ASN A 119 -2.14 -2.07 11.70
N ILE A 120 -3.04 -2.96 11.29
CA ILE A 120 -4.33 -2.58 10.71
C ILE A 120 -5.17 -1.83 11.76
N GLU A 121 -5.35 -2.39 12.96
CA GLU A 121 -6.08 -1.76 14.05
C GLU A 121 -5.49 -0.38 14.38
N TYR A 122 -4.16 -0.29 14.48
CA TYR A 122 -3.49 0.97 14.73
C TYR A 122 -3.78 2.03 13.64
N ALA A 123 -3.68 1.67 12.37
CA ALA A 123 -3.97 2.58 11.27
C ALA A 123 -5.45 3.03 11.28
N LYS A 124 -6.37 2.10 11.56
CA LYS A 124 -7.81 2.40 11.69
C LYS A 124 -8.11 3.32 12.86
N ASP A 125 -7.48 3.13 14.01
CA ASP A 125 -7.66 3.99 15.19
C ASP A 125 -7.18 5.43 14.95
N HIS A 126 -6.29 5.63 13.97
CA HIS A 126 -5.81 6.96 13.54
C HIS A 126 -6.56 7.51 12.32
N GLY A 127 -7.65 6.86 11.92
CA GLY A 127 -8.58 7.38 10.89
C GLY A 127 -8.18 7.08 9.45
N LEU A 128 -7.14 6.27 9.20
CA LEU A 128 -6.75 5.89 7.84
C LEU A 128 -7.73 4.88 7.23
N ILE A 129 -7.91 4.97 5.93
CA ILE A 129 -8.39 3.86 5.12
C ILE A 129 -7.24 2.86 5.00
N VAL A 130 -7.52 1.57 5.16
CA VAL A 130 -6.49 0.53 5.12
C VAL A 130 -6.73 -0.43 3.97
N GLU A 131 -5.78 -0.48 3.05
CA GLU A 131 -5.67 -1.54 2.07
C GLU A 131 -4.61 -2.55 2.54
N LEU A 132 -4.95 -3.84 2.57
CA LEU A 132 -4.00 -4.91 2.81
C LEU A 132 -3.57 -5.52 1.49
N SER A 133 -2.30 -5.35 1.12
CA SER A 133 -1.67 -6.03 0.00
C SER A 133 -0.92 -7.27 0.46
N ALA A 134 -1.43 -8.45 0.08
CA ALA A 134 -0.75 -9.72 0.32
C ALA A 134 0.37 -9.90 -0.71
N GLU A 135 1.62 -9.63 -0.30
CA GLU A 135 2.78 -9.80 -1.18
C GLU A 135 3.02 -11.28 -1.46
N ASP A 136 3.20 -11.58 -2.74
CA ASP A 136 3.44 -12.95 -3.24
C ASP A 136 2.25 -13.90 -3.01
N ALA A 137 1.04 -13.37 -3.10
CA ALA A 137 -0.19 -14.10 -2.85
C ALA A 137 -0.36 -15.29 -3.80
N THR A 138 0.09 -15.18 -5.04
CA THR A 138 -0.04 -16.23 -6.06
C THR A 138 0.81 -17.47 -5.78
N ARG A 139 1.83 -17.38 -4.91
CA ARG A 139 2.65 -18.50 -4.43
C ARG A 139 2.38 -18.86 -2.97
N THR A 140 1.39 -18.22 -2.38
CA THR A 140 0.97 -18.48 -0.99
C THR A 140 0.04 -19.68 -0.93
N ASP A 141 0.15 -20.49 0.13
CA ASP A 141 -0.85 -21.51 0.46
C ASP A 141 -2.24 -20.88 0.56
N LEU A 142 -3.22 -21.42 -0.18
CA LEU A 142 -4.52 -20.81 -0.34
C LEU A 142 -5.30 -20.70 0.99
N ASP A 143 -5.23 -21.72 1.83
CA ASP A 143 -5.96 -21.74 3.11
C ASP A 143 -5.37 -20.67 4.04
N PHE A 144 -4.03 -20.53 4.06
CA PHE A 144 -3.35 -19.48 4.82
C PHE A 144 -3.67 -18.07 4.29
N LEU A 145 -3.74 -17.89 2.97
CA LEU A 145 -4.12 -16.61 2.36
C LEU A 145 -5.54 -16.23 2.74
N ILE A 146 -6.49 -17.17 2.66
CA ILE A 146 -7.90 -16.95 3.03
C ILE A 146 -8.00 -16.60 4.52
N GLU A 147 -7.29 -17.32 5.39
CA GLU A 147 -7.26 -17.02 6.82
C GLU A 147 -6.69 -15.63 7.09
N THR A 148 -5.60 -15.27 6.45
CA THR A 148 -4.97 -13.95 6.57
C THR A 148 -5.92 -12.82 6.15
N PHE A 149 -6.64 -12.99 5.04
CA PHE A 149 -7.64 -12.02 4.60
C PHE A 149 -8.83 -11.91 5.56
N LYS A 150 -9.29 -13.01 6.15
CA LYS A 150 -10.34 -12.98 7.19
C LYS A 150 -9.89 -12.19 8.41
N LEU A 151 -8.68 -12.46 8.91
CA LEU A 151 -8.11 -11.71 10.04
C LEU A 151 -7.99 -10.21 9.72
N ALA A 152 -7.58 -9.85 8.49
CA ALA A 152 -7.51 -8.46 8.07
C ALA A 152 -8.88 -7.77 8.05
N LEU A 153 -9.93 -8.45 7.56
CA LEU A 153 -11.31 -7.93 7.58
C LEU A 153 -11.85 -7.80 9.00
N ASP A 154 -11.56 -8.75 9.89
CA ASP A 154 -11.95 -8.69 11.29
C ASP A 154 -11.26 -7.50 11.99
N ALA A 155 -10.02 -7.19 11.64
CA ALA A 155 -9.27 -6.00 12.06
C ALA A 155 -9.72 -4.70 11.37
N LYS A 156 -10.75 -4.75 10.49
CA LYS A 156 -11.36 -3.61 9.78
C LYS A 156 -10.53 -3.05 8.62
N ALA A 157 -9.71 -3.86 7.96
CA ALA A 157 -9.18 -3.47 6.65
C ALA A 157 -10.33 -3.17 5.68
N ASP A 158 -10.22 -2.09 4.92
CA ASP A 158 -11.26 -1.62 4.00
C ASP A 158 -11.16 -2.31 2.65
N ARG A 159 -9.95 -2.69 2.23
CA ARG A 159 -9.67 -3.34 0.96
C ARG A 159 -8.62 -4.45 1.11
N LEU A 160 -8.72 -5.46 0.24
CA LEU A 160 -7.77 -6.57 0.16
C LEU A 160 -7.23 -6.67 -1.27
N CYS A 161 -5.93 -6.76 -1.40
CA CYS A 161 -5.23 -6.88 -2.68
C CYS A 161 -4.38 -8.16 -2.71
N PRO A 162 -4.75 -9.20 -3.45
CA PRO A 162 -3.86 -10.34 -3.73
C PRO A 162 -2.87 -9.95 -4.83
N CYS A 163 -1.57 -9.87 -4.50
CA CYS A 163 -0.54 -9.44 -5.44
C CYS A 163 0.09 -10.64 -6.17
N ASP A 164 0.09 -10.59 -7.50
CA ASP A 164 0.92 -11.49 -8.33
C ASP A 164 2.32 -10.90 -8.50
N THR A 165 3.06 -10.83 -7.41
CA THR A 165 4.35 -10.14 -7.27
C THR A 165 5.39 -10.57 -8.30
N VAL A 166 5.36 -11.82 -8.71
CA VAL A 166 6.36 -12.40 -9.65
C VAL A 166 5.78 -12.77 -11.02
N GLY A 167 4.50 -12.42 -11.27
CA GLY A 167 3.87 -12.61 -12.58
C GLY A 167 3.72 -14.06 -13.00
N VAL A 168 3.28 -14.94 -12.09
CA VAL A 168 3.13 -16.38 -12.37
C VAL A 168 1.69 -16.82 -12.58
N LEU A 169 0.73 -15.93 -12.37
CA LEU A 169 -0.69 -16.23 -12.56
C LEU A 169 -0.99 -16.38 -14.05
N THR A 170 -1.71 -17.43 -14.40
CA THR A 170 -2.24 -17.66 -15.73
C THR A 170 -3.77 -17.80 -15.66
N PRO A 171 -4.49 -17.50 -16.76
CA PRO A 171 -5.94 -17.70 -16.85
C PRO A 171 -6.36 -19.12 -16.56
#